data_5f5fb465674ee7dc030553ad56ead2bc
#
_entry.id   5f5fb465674ee7dc030553ad56ead2bc
#
_cell.length_a   1.000
_cell.length_b   1.000
_cell.length_c   1.000
_cell.angle_alpha   90.00
_cell.angle_beta   90.00
_cell.angle_gamma   90.00
#
_symmetry.space_group_name_H-M   'P 1'
#
loop_
_entity.id
_entity.type
_entity.pdbx_description
1 polymer ?
#
loop_
_entity_poly.entity_id
_entity_poly.type
_entity_poly.pdbx_seq_one_letter_code
_entity_poly.pdbx_strand_id
1 'polypeptide(L)'
;MIPKARLSRQDRIDAIAVLVLRLGLAWFIFLWAAHKFITPKQYQNLAQYYDHVHLSLTQIYATGSLQTILCLLVALGIFRYFSYGSLAIMHFFTLTRRWEGFFHPFVLNKYGFPINRNQVIDLAVFAAFIALILLINRDHYSVGGWLSRKGKGRWWI
;
A
#
# COMPACT_ATOMS: atom_id res chain seq x y z
N MET A 1 -1.39 -29.75 26.36
CA MET A 1 -1.18 -28.28 26.26
C MET A 1 0.19 -28.04 25.64
N ILE A 2 0.25 -27.57 24.40
CA ILE A 2 1.52 -27.21 23.76
C ILE A 2 1.98 -25.88 24.38
N PRO A 3 3.19 -25.79 24.97
CA PRO A 3 3.66 -24.53 25.56
C PRO A 3 3.69 -23.45 24.46
N LYS A 4 3.04 -22.30 24.73
CA LYS A 4 3.14 -21.13 23.87
C LYS A 4 4.62 -20.70 23.84
N ALA A 5 5.33 -21.06 22.78
CA ALA A 5 6.70 -20.61 22.58
C ALA A 5 6.70 -19.07 22.62
N ARG A 6 7.41 -18.50 23.60
CA ARG A 6 7.61 -17.04 23.67
C ARG A 6 8.47 -16.64 22.48
N LEU A 7 8.02 -15.62 21.74
CA LEU A 7 8.82 -15.04 20.67
C LEU A 7 10.20 -14.64 21.21
N SER A 8 11.25 -14.95 20.48
CA SER A 8 12.61 -14.50 20.79
C SER A 8 12.67 -12.96 20.76
N ARG A 9 13.74 -12.37 21.29
CA ARG A 9 13.95 -10.93 21.20
C ARG A 9 13.98 -10.47 19.75
N GLN A 10 14.65 -11.23 18.87
CA GLN A 10 14.75 -10.92 17.45
C GLN A 10 13.38 -10.99 16.76
N ASP A 11 12.60 -12.06 17.01
CA ASP A 11 11.25 -12.19 16.42
C ASP A 11 10.32 -11.04 16.83
N ARG A 12 10.49 -10.47 18.03
CA ARG A 12 9.72 -9.29 18.45
C ARG A 12 10.14 -8.04 17.70
N ILE A 13 11.43 -7.83 17.49
CA ILE A 13 11.95 -6.69 16.71
C ILE A 13 11.44 -6.78 15.27
N ASP A 14 11.56 -7.94 14.64
CA ASP A 14 11.06 -8.18 13.29
C ASP A 14 9.56 -7.91 13.19
N ALA A 15 8.78 -8.41 14.16
CA ALA A 15 7.34 -8.20 14.20
C ALA A 15 6.95 -6.71 14.35
N ILE A 16 7.69 -5.93 15.14
CA ILE A 16 7.49 -4.49 15.27
C ILE A 16 7.85 -3.78 13.97
N ALA A 17 8.97 -4.14 13.35
CA ALA A 17 9.39 -3.55 12.07
C ALA A 17 8.34 -3.78 10.98
N VAL A 18 7.82 -5.01 10.87
CA VAL A 18 6.75 -5.36 9.92
C VAL A 18 5.44 -4.63 10.24
N LEU A 19 5.08 -4.48 11.52
CA LEU A 19 3.91 -3.71 11.95
C LEU A 19 4.01 -2.24 11.51
N VAL A 20 5.15 -1.59 11.76
CA VAL A 20 5.39 -0.19 11.38
C VAL A 20 5.35 -0.03 9.86
N LEU A 21 6.01 -0.92 9.13
CA LEU A 21 6.02 -0.93 7.67
C LEU A 21 4.59 -1.07 7.11
N ARG A 22 3.81 -2.01 7.63
CA ARG A 22 2.44 -2.28 7.22
C ARG A 22 1.52 -1.09 7.47
N LEU A 23 1.56 -0.52 8.68
CA LEU A 23 0.74 0.64 9.02
C LEU A 23 1.12 1.88 8.21
N GLY A 24 2.42 2.10 7.98
CA GLY A 24 2.91 3.21 7.16
C GLY A 24 2.46 3.10 5.71
N LEU A 25 2.55 1.90 5.11
CA LEU A 25 2.08 1.64 3.75
C LEU A 25 0.56 1.79 3.63
N ALA A 26 -0.19 1.21 4.57
CA ALA A 26 -1.66 1.34 4.59
C ALA A 26 -2.09 2.81 4.70
N TRP A 27 -1.44 3.58 5.57
CA TRP A 27 -1.70 5.02 5.73
C TRP A 27 -1.36 5.80 4.47
N PHE A 28 -0.18 5.57 3.89
CA PHE A 28 0.24 6.25 2.67
C PHE A 28 -0.78 6.07 1.52
N ILE A 29 -1.19 4.82 1.26
CA ILE A 29 -2.17 4.54 0.21
C ILE A 29 -3.57 5.05 0.59
N PHE A 30 -3.94 5.00 1.88
CA PHE A 30 -5.22 5.53 2.34
C PHE A 30 -5.39 7.04 2.05
N LEU A 31 -4.32 7.84 2.14
CA LEU A 31 -4.39 9.26 1.79
C LEU A 31 -4.81 9.46 0.33
N TRP A 32 -4.35 8.63 -0.59
CA TRP A 32 -4.77 8.65 -2.00
C TRP A 32 -6.20 8.15 -2.19
N ALA A 33 -6.65 7.18 -1.37
CA ALA A 33 -8.05 6.77 -1.37
C ALA A 33 -8.95 7.90 -0.85
N ALA A 34 -8.60 8.53 0.26
CA ALA A 34 -9.32 9.66 0.85
C ALA A 34 -9.44 10.85 -0.11
N HIS A 35 -8.39 11.14 -0.88
CA HIS A 35 -8.40 12.20 -1.89
C HIS A 35 -9.54 12.04 -2.91
N LYS A 36 -9.92 10.80 -3.26
CA LYS A 36 -11.02 10.51 -4.18
C LYS A 36 -12.39 10.92 -3.63
N PHE A 37 -12.54 10.95 -2.31
CA PHE A 37 -13.78 11.35 -1.65
C PHE A 37 -13.80 12.84 -1.31
N ILE A 38 -12.68 13.38 -0.87
CA ILE A 38 -12.58 14.77 -0.41
C ILE A 38 -12.58 15.75 -1.59
N THR A 39 -11.84 15.43 -2.65
CA THR A 39 -11.68 16.30 -3.84
C THR A 39 -11.83 15.53 -5.15
N PRO A 40 -12.99 14.91 -5.41
CA PRO A 40 -13.19 14.03 -6.57
C PRO A 40 -12.95 14.73 -7.92
N LYS A 41 -13.32 16.02 -8.03
CA LYS A 41 -13.06 16.82 -9.25
C LYS A 41 -11.56 16.99 -9.51
N GLN A 42 -10.76 17.22 -8.46
CA GLN A 42 -9.30 17.32 -8.61
C GLN A 42 -8.70 15.99 -9.05
N TYR A 43 -9.19 14.87 -8.50
CA TYR A 43 -8.77 13.54 -8.92
C TYR A 43 -9.15 13.26 -10.39
N GLN A 44 -10.34 13.70 -10.83
CA GLN A 44 -10.78 13.61 -12.21
C GLN A 44 -9.85 14.38 -13.16
N ASN A 45 -9.46 15.60 -12.78
CA ASN A 45 -8.51 16.41 -13.55
C ASN A 45 -7.12 15.77 -13.62
N LEU A 46 -6.65 15.12 -12.52
CA LEU A 46 -5.41 14.38 -12.52
C LEU A 46 -5.45 13.18 -13.48
N ALA A 47 -6.54 12.41 -13.47
CA ALA A 47 -6.72 11.29 -14.40
C ALA A 47 -6.76 11.76 -15.87
N GLN A 48 -7.44 12.85 -16.14
CA GLN A 48 -7.46 13.44 -17.48
C GLN A 48 -6.08 13.93 -17.91
N TYR A 49 -5.33 14.55 -17.01
CA TYR A 49 -4.00 15.09 -17.31
C TYR A 49 -2.95 14.01 -17.53
N TYR A 50 -2.94 12.94 -16.69
CA TYR A 50 -1.90 11.92 -16.72
C TYR A 50 -2.26 10.71 -17.59
N ASP A 51 -3.52 10.30 -17.56
CA ASP A 51 -3.97 9.06 -18.21
C ASP A 51 -4.78 9.34 -19.48
N HIS A 52 -5.11 10.60 -19.76
CA HIS A 52 -6.01 11.01 -20.85
C HIS A 52 -7.38 10.33 -20.77
N VAL A 53 -7.82 9.96 -19.54
CA VAL A 53 -9.08 9.24 -19.30
C VAL A 53 -10.03 10.14 -18.52
N HIS A 54 -11.27 10.21 -19.00
CA HIS A 54 -12.35 10.92 -18.31
C HIS A 54 -13.10 9.96 -17.38
N LEU A 55 -12.76 9.99 -16.08
CA LEU A 55 -13.41 9.16 -15.07
C LEU A 55 -14.74 9.77 -14.62
N SER A 56 -15.81 8.96 -14.55
CA SER A 56 -17.05 9.36 -13.89
C SER A 56 -16.89 9.41 -12.37
N LEU A 57 -17.72 10.18 -11.69
CA LEU A 57 -17.72 10.23 -10.21
C LEU A 57 -17.96 8.86 -9.60
N THR A 58 -18.83 8.05 -10.21
CA THR A 58 -19.08 6.67 -9.76
C THR A 58 -17.82 5.81 -9.81
N GLN A 59 -17.03 5.89 -10.87
CA GLN A 59 -15.77 5.16 -11.00
C GLN A 59 -14.75 5.62 -9.95
N ILE A 60 -14.67 6.92 -9.70
CA ILE A 60 -13.77 7.50 -8.68
C ILE A 60 -14.15 6.99 -7.30
N TYR A 61 -15.44 7.05 -6.93
CA TYR A 61 -15.90 6.55 -5.62
C TYR A 61 -15.77 5.03 -5.49
N ALA A 62 -16.07 4.27 -6.53
CA ALA A 62 -15.89 2.81 -6.50
C ALA A 62 -14.43 2.42 -6.30
N THR A 63 -13.51 3.04 -7.03
CA THR A 63 -12.06 2.77 -6.86
C THR A 63 -11.53 3.27 -5.52
N GLY A 64 -12.03 4.40 -5.02
CA GLY A 64 -11.71 4.92 -3.69
C GLY A 64 -12.17 3.99 -2.58
N SER A 65 -13.40 3.45 -2.69
CA SER A 65 -13.96 2.50 -1.72
C SER A 65 -13.17 1.19 -1.70
N LEU A 66 -12.89 0.61 -2.86
CA LEU A 66 -12.07 -0.60 -2.96
C LEU A 66 -10.69 -0.39 -2.33
N GLN A 67 -10.04 0.71 -2.66
CA GLN A 67 -8.72 1.05 -2.12
C GLN A 67 -8.76 1.24 -0.60
N THR A 68 -9.80 1.89 -0.06
CA THR A 68 -10.00 2.07 1.39
C THR A 68 -10.16 0.72 2.09
N ILE A 69 -10.99 -0.18 1.55
CA ILE A 69 -11.19 -1.52 2.10
C ILE A 69 -9.86 -2.28 2.13
N LEU A 70 -9.10 -2.27 1.03
CA LEU A 70 -7.79 -2.92 0.98
C LEU A 70 -6.80 -2.32 2.00
N CYS A 71 -6.79 -1.00 2.18
CA CYS A 71 -5.97 -0.35 3.20
C CYS A 71 -6.32 -0.81 4.61
N LEU A 72 -7.61 -0.95 4.93
CA LEU A 72 -8.06 -1.48 6.22
C LEU A 72 -7.63 -2.94 6.41
N LEU A 73 -7.79 -3.79 5.39
CA LEU A 73 -7.33 -5.18 5.44
C LEU A 73 -5.81 -5.27 5.66
N VAL A 74 -5.03 -4.42 4.98
CA VAL A 74 -3.59 -4.33 5.19
C VAL A 74 -3.27 -3.83 6.59
N ALA A 75 -3.89 -2.77 7.08
CA ALA A 75 -3.65 -2.23 8.42
C ALA A 75 -3.94 -3.26 9.53
N LEU A 76 -4.98 -4.07 9.37
CA LEU A 76 -5.34 -5.15 10.29
C LEU A 76 -4.50 -6.43 10.07
N GLY A 77 -3.89 -6.58 8.90
CA GLY A 77 -3.17 -7.79 8.49
C GLY A 77 -4.09 -8.99 8.32
N ILE A 78 -5.25 -8.77 7.69
CA ILE A 78 -6.25 -9.78 7.33
C ILE A 78 -6.07 -10.14 5.86
N PHE A 79 -6.22 -11.43 5.50
CA PHE A 79 -5.97 -11.94 4.14
C PHE A 79 -4.62 -11.44 3.58
N ARG A 80 -3.57 -11.58 4.35
CA ARG A 80 -2.26 -10.93 4.14
C ARG A 80 -1.71 -11.05 2.73
N TYR A 81 -1.69 -12.26 2.15
CA TYR A 81 -1.22 -12.45 0.78
C TYR A 81 -2.07 -11.69 -0.24
N PHE A 82 -3.38 -11.76 -0.09
CA PHE A 82 -4.31 -11.08 -0.97
C PHE A 82 -4.25 -9.56 -0.80
N SER A 83 -4.37 -9.05 0.42
CA SER A 83 -4.46 -7.61 0.67
C SER A 83 -3.14 -6.89 0.36
N TYR A 84 -1.99 -7.47 0.75
CA TYR A 84 -0.68 -6.88 0.48
C TYR A 84 -0.37 -6.94 -1.02
N GLY A 85 -0.64 -8.09 -1.66
CA GLY A 85 -0.46 -8.27 -3.11
C GLY A 85 -1.35 -7.33 -3.92
N SER A 86 -2.62 -7.20 -3.57
CA SER A 86 -3.56 -6.31 -4.27
C SER A 86 -3.15 -4.85 -4.21
N LEU A 87 -2.75 -4.34 -3.03
CA LEU A 87 -2.24 -2.96 -2.93
C LEU A 87 -0.92 -2.77 -3.65
N ALA A 88 0.00 -3.75 -3.59
CA ALA A 88 1.25 -3.71 -4.35
C ALA A 88 0.99 -3.63 -5.86
N ILE A 89 0.07 -4.44 -6.38
CA ILE A 89 -0.33 -4.43 -7.81
C ILE A 89 -0.98 -3.09 -8.18
N MET A 90 -1.91 -2.58 -7.37
CA MET A 90 -2.53 -1.27 -7.63
C MET A 90 -1.48 -0.16 -7.65
N HIS A 91 -0.51 -0.21 -6.73
CA HIS A 91 0.57 0.77 -6.69
C HIS A 91 1.54 0.62 -7.86
N PHE A 92 1.82 -0.61 -8.28
CA PHE A 92 2.62 -0.89 -9.48
C PHE A 92 2.00 -0.24 -10.72
N PHE A 93 0.69 -0.36 -10.93
CA PHE A 93 0.03 0.34 -12.03
C PHE A 93 0.15 1.87 -11.95
N THR A 94 0.12 2.45 -10.74
CA THR A 94 0.38 3.88 -10.56
C THR A 94 1.81 4.25 -10.97
N LEU A 95 2.77 3.41 -10.62
CA LEU A 95 4.18 3.58 -10.90
C LEU A 95 4.46 3.54 -12.41
N THR A 96 3.84 2.62 -13.16
CA THR A 96 4.06 2.44 -14.59
C THR A 96 3.46 3.57 -15.46
N ARG A 97 2.51 4.34 -14.95
CA ARG A 97 1.86 5.45 -15.71
C ARG A 97 2.86 6.52 -16.20
N ARG A 98 3.94 6.73 -15.46
CA ARG A 98 4.94 7.76 -15.75
C ARG A 98 6.36 7.24 -15.56
N TRP A 99 6.61 6.05 -16.07
CA TRP A 99 7.91 5.38 -15.94
C TRP A 99 9.09 6.25 -16.42
N GLU A 100 8.89 7.12 -17.43
CA GLU A 100 9.89 8.08 -17.92
C GLU A 100 10.38 9.03 -16.82
N GLY A 101 9.53 9.35 -15.85
CA GLY A 101 9.89 10.21 -14.72
C GLY A 101 11.00 9.67 -13.82
N PHE A 102 11.25 8.35 -13.84
CA PHE A 102 12.37 7.75 -13.11
C PHE A 102 13.74 8.14 -13.67
N PHE A 103 13.80 8.32 -14.99
CA PHE A 103 15.04 8.68 -15.68
C PHE A 103 15.30 10.18 -15.68
N HIS A 104 14.24 10.98 -15.41
CA HIS A 104 14.30 12.43 -15.43
C HIS A 104 13.72 13.05 -14.15
N PRO A 105 14.24 12.70 -12.94
CA PRO A 105 13.64 13.11 -11.67
C PRO A 105 13.75 14.61 -11.38
N PHE A 106 14.69 15.31 -12.04
CA PHE A 106 14.99 16.72 -11.80
C PHE A 106 14.41 17.68 -12.84
N VAL A 107 13.51 17.21 -13.70
CA VAL A 107 12.80 18.10 -14.63
C VAL A 107 11.95 19.09 -13.83
N LEU A 108 12.15 20.37 -14.10
CA LEU A 108 11.48 21.45 -13.38
C LEU A 108 10.25 21.96 -14.17
N ASN A 109 9.22 22.35 -13.45
CA ASN A 109 8.10 23.09 -14.02
C ASN A 109 8.47 24.58 -14.20
N LYS A 110 7.53 25.37 -14.76
CA LYS A 110 7.72 26.82 -14.96
C LYS A 110 7.98 27.64 -13.67
N TYR A 111 7.77 27.05 -12.50
CA TYR A 111 8.01 27.68 -11.21
C TYR A 111 9.29 27.15 -10.51
N GLY A 112 10.10 26.33 -11.18
CA GLY A 112 11.34 25.79 -10.64
C GLY A 112 11.16 24.58 -9.70
N PHE A 113 9.97 23.92 -9.67
CA PHE A 113 9.74 22.73 -8.83
C PHE A 113 9.89 21.44 -9.65
N PRO A 114 10.54 20.40 -9.10
CA PRO A 114 10.68 19.10 -9.76
C PRO A 114 9.31 18.42 -9.89
N ILE A 115 8.91 18.11 -11.13
CA ILE A 115 7.61 17.51 -11.44
C ILE A 115 7.58 15.98 -11.32
N ASN A 116 8.73 15.33 -11.38
CA ASN A 116 8.85 13.88 -11.38
C ASN A 116 9.29 13.30 -10.02
N ARG A 117 9.40 14.13 -8.99
CA ARG A 117 9.87 13.71 -7.66
C ARG A 117 9.00 12.62 -7.04
N ASN A 118 7.69 12.68 -7.29
CA ASN A 118 6.75 11.71 -6.74
C ASN A 118 7.00 10.30 -7.25
N GLN A 119 7.46 10.12 -8.51
CA GLN A 119 7.76 8.79 -9.05
C GLN A 119 8.88 8.09 -8.28
N VAL A 120 9.89 8.84 -7.85
CA VAL A 120 10.99 8.28 -7.04
C VAL A 120 10.48 7.82 -5.67
N ILE A 121 9.56 8.59 -5.06
CA ILE A 121 8.90 8.22 -3.81
C ILE A 121 8.03 6.97 -4.02
N ASP A 122 7.26 6.93 -5.10
CA ASP A 122 6.41 5.80 -5.44
C ASP A 122 7.21 4.50 -5.67
N LEU A 123 8.41 4.59 -6.23
CA LEU A 123 9.32 3.44 -6.36
C LEU A 123 9.76 2.91 -4.99
N ALA A 124 10.11 3.80 -4.05
CA ALA A 124 10.46 3.40 -2.68
C ALA A 124 9.28 2.75 -1.95
N VAL A 125 8.07 3.27 -2.14
CA VAL A 125 6.84 2.68 -1.59
C VAL A 125 6.58 1.30 -2.20
N PHE A 126 6.78 1.13 -3.50
CA PHE A 126 6.64 -0.18 -4.14
C PHE A 126 7.66 -1.19 -3.61
N ALA A 127 8.93 -0.80 -3.47
CA ALA A 127 9.95 -1.64 -2.83
C ALA A 127 9.57 -2.03 -1.40
N ALA A 128 8.98 -1.12 -0.63
CA ALA A 128 8.48 -1.39 0.71
C ALA A 128 7.31 -2.40 0.70
N PHE A 129 6.42 -2.40 -0.30
CA PHE A 129 5.41 -3.45 -0.48
C PHE A 129 6.05 -4.82 -0.75
N ILE A 130 7.07 -4.89 -1.59
CA ILE A 130 7.81 -6.14 -1.84
C ILE A 130 8.43 -6.63 -0.52
N ALA A 131 9.08 -5.75 0.25
CA ALA A 131 9.63 -6.11 1.54
C ALA A 131 8.56 -6.63 2.52
N LEU A 132 7.38 -5.99 2.56
CA LEU A 132 6.25 -6.43 3.38
C LEU A 132 5.78 -7.84 3.01
N ILE A 133 5.69 -8.14 1.70
CA ILE A 133 5.30 -9.48 1.20
C ILE A 133 6.36 -10.52 1.56
N LEU A 134 7.64 -10.22 1.39
CA LEU A 134 8.74 -11.13 1.73
C LEU A 134 8.80 -11.43 3.24
N LEU A 135 8.44 -10.45 4.07
CA LEU A 135 8.45 -10.55 5.52
C LEU A 135 7.12 -11.04 6.11
N ILE A 136 6.18 -11.53 5.30
CA ILE A 136 4.83 -11.91 5.74
C ILE A 136 4.82 -12.93 6.88
N ASN A 137 5.80 -13.82 6.94
CA ASN A 137 5.95 -14.81 7.99
C ASN A 137 6.42 -14.21 9.33
N ARG A 138 6.98 -13.00 9.31
CA ARG A 138 7.41 -12.24 10.50
C ARG A 138 6.30 -11.32 11.03
N ASP A 139 5.16 -11.23 10.34
CA ASP A 139 4.02 -10.39 10.70
C ASP A 139 3.20 -10.99 11.85
N HIS A 140 3.84 -11.07 13.03
CA HIS A 140 3.22 -11.66 14.21
C HIS A 140 2.18 -10.75 14.88
N TYR A 141 2.27 -9.43 14.71
CA TYR A 141 1.35 -8.44 15.29
C TYR A 141 0.20 -8.08 14.34
N SER A 142 -0.26 -9.04 13.56
CA SER A 142 -1.45 -8.94 12.71
C SER A 142 -2.57 -9.83 13.22
N VAL A 143 -3.80 -9.52 12.82
CA VAL A 143 -4.97 -10.38 13.10
C VAL A 143 -4.75 -11.77 12.49
N GLY A 144 -4.26 -11.84 11.24
CA GLY A 144 -3.92 -13.09 10.59
C GLY A 144 -2.82 -13.87 11.33
N GLY A 145 -1.75 -13.19 11.78
CA GLY A 145 -0.70 -13.81 12.58
C GLY A 145 -1.20 -14.35 13.93
N TRP A 146 -2.13 -13.64 14.57
CA TRP A 146 -2.75 -14.10 15.80
C TRP A 146 -3.65 -15.33 15.59
N LEU A 147 -4.47 -15.32 14.51
CA LEU A 147 -5.33 -16.46 14.16
C LEU A 147 -4.51 -17.69 13.78
N SER A 148 -3.41 -17.55 13.04
CA SER A 148 -2.49 -18.63 12.72
C SER A 148 -1.94 -19.31 13.99
N ARG A 149 -1.52 -18.53 15.00
CA ARG A 149 -1.01 -19.08 16.28
C ARG A 149 -2.09 -19.81 17.09
N LYS A 150 -3.36 -19.57 16.85
CA LYS A 150 -4.48 -20.29 17.48
C LYS A 150 -4.89 -21.56 16.73
N GLY A 151 -4.12 -22.00 15.74
CA GLY A 151 -4.44 -23.18 14.94
C GLY A 151 -5.63 -22.99 13.98
N LYS A 152 -6.13 -21.76 13.85
CA LYS A 152 -7.22 -21.39 12.92
C LYS A 152 -6.69 -20.86 11.59
N GLY A 153 -5.37 -20.84 11.42
CA GLY A 153 -4.70 -20.30 10.26
C GLY A 153 -4.61 -21.29 9.13
N ARG A 154 -5.24 -20.98 8.03
CA ARG A 154 -5.01 -21.61 6.75
C ARG A 154 -4.50 -20.53 5.77
N TRP A 155 -4.22 -20.91 4.53
CA TRP A 155 -3.60 -20.12 3.46
C TRP A 155 -4.14 -18.67 3.23
N TRP A 156 -5.31 -18.34 3.74
CA TRP A 156 -5.92 -17.00 3.61
C TRP A 156 -5.57 -16.01 4.74
N ILE A 157 -4.82 -16.44 5.76
CA ILE A 157 -4.55 -15.62 6.95
C ILE A 157 -3.19 -15.00 6.87
#